data_47b562b470678d25655f609e918c5986
#
_entry.id   47b562b470678d25655f609e918c5986
#
_cell.length_a   1.000
_cell.length_b   1.000
_cell.length_c   1.000
_cell.angle_alpha   90.00
_cell.angle_beta   90.00
_cell.angle_gamma   90.00
#
_symmetry.space_group_name_H-M   'P 1'
#
loop_
_entity.id
_entity.type
_entity.pdbx_description
1 polymer ?
#
loop_
_entity_poly.entity_id
_entity_poly.type
_entity_poly.pdbx_seq_one_letter_code
_entity_poly.pdbx_strand_id
1 'polypeptide(L)'
;MFIKIDYRENDLLTTMNLLFKEHSHEVQLENLAIGDIILLNDKQEEKIIFERKSLYDLAASIKDGRYSEQSYRLNECSQHNHNIVYIIEGDLERYNPTKGRMDKKTLYSALITLNYFKGFSVLRTKSINETCELIVNFADKLGKEPKKTSYYDENKVEKEVSYCEVMKKQKKNNITTENIGEIMLSTIPGVSNKSAISIMKEFKTIRKLLTALEKDDKCLDSFKITCDSGQTRKISKTCIENIKQFIFRSDITTVENQVESLDGNKEVDNEEAIA
;
A
#
# COMPACT_ATOMS: atom_id res chain seq x y z
N MET A 1 8.63 7.95 -23.17
CA MET A 1 9.42 8.31 -21.98
C MET A 1 10.87 8.50 -22.37
N PHE A 2 11.58 9.41 -21.72
CA PHE A 2 13.02 9.64 -21.88
C PHE A 2 13.75 9.18 -20.62
N ILE A 3 14.91 8.58 -20.79
CA ILE A 3 15.79 8.11 -19.72
C ILE A 3 17.11 8.84 -19.87
N LYS A 4 17.40 9.78 -18.99
CA LYS A 4 18.70 10.45 -18.92
C LYS A 4 19.59 9.70 -17.95
N ILE A 5 20.81 9.39 -18.37
CA ILE A 5 21.79 8.65 -17.55
C ILE A 5 23.03 9.54 -17.44
N ASP A 6 23.56 9.66 -16.23
CA ASP A 6 24.83 10.38 -16.02
C ASP A 6 25.98 9.67 -16.74
N TYR A 7 26.90 10.43 -17.34
CA TYR A 7 28.03 9.89 -18.09
C TYR A 7 28.95 8.99 -17.25
N ARG A 8 28.90 9.09 -15.93
CA ARG A 8 29.68 8.25 -15.01
C ARG A 8 29.11 6.83 -14.89
N GLU A 9 27.87 6.62 -15.28
CA GLU A 9 27.14 5.35 -15.22
C GLU A 9 27.26 4.52 -16.53
N ASN A 10 28.47 4.49 -17.13
CA ASN A 10 28.74 3.80 -18.40
C ASN A 10 28.42 2.30 -18.35
N ASP A 11 28.67 1.63 -17.23
CA ASP A 11 28.37 0.19 -17.05
C ASP A 11 26.87 -0.05 -17.10
N LEU A 12 26.08 0.85 -16.51
CA LEU A 12 24.62 0.79 -16.53
C LEU A 12 24.08 0.97 -17.96
N LEU A 13 24.56 1.97 -18.67
CA LEU A 13 24.21 2.22 -20.07
C LEU A 13 24.55 1.03 -20.96
N THR A 14 25.76 0.49 -20.84
CA THR A 14 26.20 -0.67 -21.60
C THR A 14 25.31 -1.88 -21.32
N THR A 15 25.01 -2.14 -20.05
CA THR A 15 24.16 -3.25 -19.63
C THR A 15 22.71 -3.07 -20.14
N MET A 16 22.18 -1.86 -20.06
CA MET A 16 20.84 -1.54 -20.55
C MET A 16 20.74 -1.78 -22.06
N ASN A 17 21.73 -1.30 -22.84
CA ASN A 17 21.76 -1.51 -24.28
C ASN A 17 21.91 -2.98 -24.70
N LEU A 18 22.56 -3.79 -23.87
CA LEU A 18 22.74 -5.22 -24.16
C LEU A 18 21.46 -6.03 -23.87
N LEU A 19 20.81 -5.77 -22.74
CA LEU A 19 19.71 -6.58 -22.24
C LEU A 19 18.34 -6.13 -22.74
N PHE A 20 18.17 -4.85 -23.02
CA PHE A 20 16.89 -4.23 -23.32
C PHE A 20 16.90 -3.50 -24.69
N LYS A 21 17.47 -4.12 -25.74
CA LYS A 21 17.59 -3.55 -27.09
C LYS A 21 16.26 -3.13 -27.72
N GLU A 22 15.16 -3.72 -27.26
CA GLU A 22 13.83 -3.50 -27.85
C GLU A 22 12.94 -2.57 -27.01
N HIS A 23 13.48 -1.93 -25.96
CA HIS A 23 12.67 -0.97 -25.22
C HIS A 23 12.35 0.27 -26.08
N SER A 24 11.15 0.79 -25.93
CA SER A 24 10.64 1.93 -26.69
C SER A 24 11.04 3.30 -26.14
N HIS A 25 11.99 3.33 -25.19
CA HIS A 25 12.40 4.55 -24.51
C HIS A 25 13.64 5.14 -25.13
N GLU A 26 13.67 6.46 -25.23
CA GLU A 26 14.86 7.20 -25.68
C GLU A 26 15.84 7.34 -24.52
N VAL A 27 17.05 6.81 -24.68
CA VAL A 27 18.12 6.88 -23.68
C VAL A 27 19.14 7.94 -24.09
N GLN A 28 19.40 8.88 -23.21
CA GLN A 28 20.34 9.99 -23.44
C GLN A 28 21.42 9.98 -22.35
N LEU A 29 22.67 10.16 -22.76
CA LEU A 29 23.79 10.31 -21.86
C LEU A 29 24.07 11.79 -21.65
N GLU A 30 24.04 12.24 -20.39
CA GLU A 30 24.23 13.65 -20.04
C GLU A 30 25.13 13.79 -18.80
N ASN A 31 25.60 15.00 -18.55
CA ASN A 31 26.20 15.36 -17.27
C ASN A 31 25.10 15.87 -16.35
N LEU A 32 24.59 15.00 -15.50
CA LEU A 32 23.49 15.33 -14.62
C LEU A 32 23.97 16.15 -13.41
N ALA A 33 23.28 17.25 -13.14
CA ALA A 33 23.57 18.07 -11.97
C ALA A 33 23.24 17.36 -10.65
N ILE A 34 22.25 16.42 -10.69
CA ILE A 34 21.77 15.69 -9.52
C ILE A 34 21.26 14.32 -9.92
N GLY A 35 21.52 13.32 -9.07
CA GLY A 35 21.17 11.92 -9.32
C GLY A 35 22.05 11.27 -10.39
N ASP A 36 21.82 10.00 -10.63
CA ASP A 36 22.54 9.19 -11.62
C ASP A 36 21.65 8.87 -12.83
N ILE A 37 20.32 8.79 -12.64
CA ILE A 37 19.37 8.57 -13.73
C ILE A 37 18.12 9.44 -13.49
N ILE A 38 17.55 10.02 -14.55
CA ILE A 38 16.30 10.78 -14.49
C ILE A 38 15.32 10.23 -15.54
N LEU A 39 14.09 9.94 -15.12
CA LEU A 39 12.99 9.62 -16.02
C LEU A 39 12.14 10.87 -16.30
N LEU A 40 11.93 11.14 -17.59
CA LEU A 40 11.09 12.24 -18.03
C LEU A 40 9.92 11.71 -18.87
N ASN A 41 8.80 12.42 -18.79
CA ASN A 41 7.67 12.14 -19.67
C ASN A 41 7.88 12.72 -21.08
N ASP A 42 6.90 12.53 -21.95
CA ASP A 42 6.96 13.01 -23.35
C ASP A 42 6.96 14.55 -23.47
N LYS A 43 6.63 15.26 -22.37
CA LYS A 43 6.72 16.72 -22.27
C LYS A 43 8.06 17.20 -21.70
N GLN A 44 9.03 16.31 -21.51
CA GLN A 44 10.31 16.60 -20.86
C GLN A 44 10.21 17.04 -19.39
N GLU A 45 9.12 16.66 -18.71
CA GLU A 45 8.98 16.90 -17.28
C GLU A 45 9.62 15.73 -16.50
N GLU A 46 10.45 16.06 -15.53
CA GLU A 46 11.09 15.08 -14.66
C GLU A 46 10.02 14.41 -13.76
N LYS A 47 10.01 13.10 -13.72
CA LYS A 47 9.07 12.31 -12.90
C LYS A 47 9.75 11.58 -11.76
N ILE A 48 10.93 11.05 -11.98
CA ILE A 48 11.70 10.30 -10.98
C ILE A 48 13.18 10.60 -11.18
N ILE A 49 13.87 10.79 -10.06
CA ILE A 49 15.34 10.85 -9.98
C ILE A 49 15.82 9.59 -9.27
N PHE A 50 16.77 8.87 -9.85
CA PHE A 50 17.43 7.74 -9.20
C PHE A 50 18.84 8.13 -8.77
N GLU A 51 19.20 7.74 -7.56
CA GLU A 51 20.57 7.72 -7.05
C GLU A 51 20.96 6.25 -6.86
N ARG A 52 21.89 5.76 -7.67
CA ARG A 52 22.37 4.38 -7.64
C ARG A 52 23.61 4.26 -6.78
N LYS A 53 23.64 3.29 -5.89
CA LYS A 53 24.79 3.10 -5.00
C LYS A 53 24.99 1.64 -4.64
N SER A 54 26.16 1.09 -4.92
CA SER A 54 26.51 -0.24 -4.44
C SER A 54 26.63 -0.26 -2.92
N LEU A 55 26.47 -1.43 -2.29
CA LEU A 55 26.65 -1.57 -0.83
C LEU A 55 28.05 -1.13 -0.37
N TYR A 56 29.09 -1.35 -1.19
CA TYR A 56 30.43 -0.93 -0.86
C TYR A 56 30.64 0.56 -1.01
N ASP A 57 30.01 1.20 -2.04
CA ASP A 57 30.04 2.64 -2.22
C ASP A 57 29.22 3.36 -1.17
N LEU A 58 28.10 2.77 -0.73
CA LEU A 58 27.35 3.26 0.42
C LEU A 58 28.22 3.26 1.69
N ALA A 59 28.90 2.16 1.98
CA ALA A 59 29.81 2.06 3.11
C ALA A 59 30.94 3.12 3.04
N ALA A 60 31.54 3.28 1.86
CA ALA A 60 32.58 4.29 1.64
C ALA A 60 32.02 5.71 1.82
N SER A 61 30.88 6.03 1.22
CA SER A 61 30.27 7.37 1.29
C SER A 61 29.82 7.75 2.70
N ILE A 62 29.38 6.80 3.52
CA ILE A 62 29.09 7.07 4.94
C ILE A 62 30.37 7.42 5.68
N LYS A 63 31.44 6.73 5.42
CA LYS A 63 32.72 6.91 6.10
C LYS A 63 33.39 8.25 5.77
N ASP A 64 33.32 8.67 4.51
CA ASP A 64 33.97 9.90 4.02
C ASP A 64 33.05 11.15 4.01
N GLY A 65 31.79 11.00 4.49
CA GLY A 65 30.84 12.10 4.62
C GLY A 65 30.03 12.41 3.35
N ARG A 66 30.36 11.84 2.20
CA ARG A 66 29.61 12.06 0.93
C ARG A 66 28.15 11.64 1.02
N TYR A 67 27.84 10.62 1.83
CA TYR A 67 26.45 10.19 2.09
C TYR A 67 25.55 11.34 2.57
N SER A 68 26.04 12.14 3.53
CA SER A 68 25.27 13.24 4.08
C SER A 68 25.15 14.38 3.07
N GLU A 69 26.21 14.71 2.38
CA GLU A 69 26.24 15.79 1.35
C GLU A 69 25.32 15.46 0.17
N GLN A 70 25.42 14.27 -0.41
CA GLN A 70 24.58 13.85 -1.53
C GLN A 70 23.10 13.83 -1.16
N SER A 71 22.78 13.27 0.01
CA SER A 71 21.38 13.25 0.47
C SER A 71 20.83 14.62 0.81
N TYR A 72 21.67 15.57 1.23
CA TYR A 72 21.28 16.96 1.42
C TYR A 72 20.94 17.62 0.08
N ARG A 73 21.82 17.51 -0.93
CA ARG A 73 21.58 18.06 -2.26
C ARG A 73 20.31 17.50 -2.91
N LEU A 74 20.06 16.21 -2.78
CA LEU A 74 18.83 15.58 -3.27
C LEU A 74 17.57 16.10 -2.55
N ASN A 75 17.66 16.37 -1.25
CA ASN A 75 16.54 16.93 -0.49
C ASN A 75 16.21 18.39 -0.88
N GLU A 76 17.18 19.14 -1.39
CA GLU A 76 16.98 20.54 -1.80
C GLU A 76 16.49 20.67 -3.27
N CYS A 77 16.32 19.57 -4.01
CA CYS A 77 15.81 19.65 -5.36
C CYS A 77 14.28 19.90 -5.37
N SER A 78 13.74 20.29 -6.52
CA SER A 78 12.32 20.61 -6.68
C SER A 78 11.39 19.39 -6.63
N GLN A 79 11.93 18.18 -6.69
CA GLN A 79 11.14 16.95 -6.64
C GLN A 79 10.79 16.60 -5.17
N HIS A 80 9.58 16.10 -4.95
CA HIS A 80 9.24 15.53 -3.64
C HIS A 80 10.15 14.31 -3.35
N ASN A 81 10.63 14.19 -2.11
CA ASN A 81 11.57 13.13 -1.73
C ASN A 81 11.11 11.72 -2.10
N HIS A 82 9.81 11.44 -2.10
CA HIS A 82 9.26 10.16 -2.55
C HIS A 82 9.54 9.85 -4.04
N ASN A 83 9.71 10.89 -4.87
CA ASN A 83 10.05 10.75 -6.30
C ASN A 83 11.56 10.61 -6.52
N ILE A 84 12.37 10.67 -5.46
CA ILE A 84 13.79 10.41 -5.46
C ILE A 84 14.00 8.99 -4.95
N VAL A 85 14.51 8.13 -5.81
CA VAL A 85 14.61 6.69 -5.55
C VAL A 85 16.08 6.30 -5.40
N TYR A 86 16.48 5.97 -4.19
CA TYR A 86 17.77 5.34 -3.95
C TYR A 86 17.74 3.87 -4.37
N ILE A 87 18.55 3.48 -5.34
CA ILE A 87 18.76 2.09 -5.72
C ILE A 87 20.01 1.58 -5.03
N ILE A 88 19.84 0.72 -4.05
CA ILE A 88 20.97 0.13 -3.31
C ILE A 88 21.25 -1.26 -3.88
N GLU A 89 22.35 -1.32 -4.63
CA GLU A 89 22.76 -2.51 -5.39
C GLU A 89 23.67 -3.42 -4.58
N GLY A 90 23.34 -4.70 -4.55
CA GLY A 90 24.13 -5.77 -3.94
C GLY A 90 23.38 -6.62 -2.93
N ASP A 91 23.98 -7.74 -2.58
CA ASP A 91 23.44 -8.71 -1.64
C ASP A 91 23.98 -8.46 -0.23
N LEU A 92 23.11 -7.98 0.67
CA LEU A 92 23.48 -7.75 2.08
C LEU A 92 23.85 -9.05 2.82
N GLU A 93 23.33 -10.20 2.41
CA GLU A 93 23.71 -11.48 3.05
C GLU A 93 25.17 -11.81 2.75
N ARG A 94 25.60 -11.53 1.52
CA ARG A 94 26.97 -11.75 1.04
C ARG A 94 27.91 -10.59 1.28
N TYR A 95 27.41 -9.47 1.81
CA TYR A 95 28.25 -8.30 2.10
C TYR A 95 29.33 -8.67 3.13
N ASN A 96 30.59 -8.38 2.80
CA ASN A 96 31.73 -8.62 3.69
C ASN A 96 32.09 -7.34 4.47
N PRO A 97 31.82 -7.30 5.79
CA PRO A 97 32.11 -6.12 6.62
C PRO A 97 33.60 -5.75 6.65
N THR A 98 34.49 -6.76 6.61
CA THR A 98 35.94 -6.51 6.60
C THR A 98 36.39 -5.79 5.33
N LYS A 99 35.88 -6.23 4.16
CA LYS A 99 36.17 -5.58 2.87
C LYS A 99 35.56 -4.19 2.79
N GLY A 100 34.32 -4.02 3.21
CA GLY A 100 33.60 -2.73 3.22
C GLY A 100 34.03 -1.80 4.35
N ARG A 101 34.80 -2.30 5.34
CA ARG A 101 35.22 -1.56 6.54
C ARG A 101 34.07 -0.90 7.30
N MET A 102 32.90 -1.55 7.28
CA MET A 102 31.67 -1.13 7.92
C MET A 102 30.80 -2.35 8.24
N ASP A 103 30.10 -2.34 9.35
CA ASP A 103 29.19 -3.41 9.71
C ASP A 103 27.84 -3.32 8.97
N LYS A 104 27.13 -4.44 8.90
CA LYS A 104 25.81 -4.51 8.27
C LYS A 104 24.77 -3.65 8.99
N LYS A 105 24.90 -3.50 10.33
CA LYS A 105 23.96 -2.72 11.13
C LYS A 105 24.01 -1.24 10.75
N THR A 106 25.19 -0.70 10.48
CA THR A 106 25.35 0.68 10.01
C THR A 106 24.73 0.88 8.63
N LEU A 107 24.88 -0.09 7.71
CA LEU A 107 24.21 -0.03 6.40
C LEU A 107 22.68 -0.05 6.55
N TYR A 108 22.13 -0.94 7.37
CA TYR A 108 20.69 -0.93 7.66
C TYR A 108 20.23 0.38 8.25
N SER A 109 20.98 0.95 9.19
CA SER A 109 20.68 2.26 9.76
C SER A 109 20.64 3.37 8.70
N ALA A 110 21.58 3.35 7.75
CA ALA A 110 21.59 4.29 6.64
C ALA A 110 20.36 4.13 5.72
N LEU A 111 19.97 2.90 5.38
CA LEU A 111 18.77 2.62 4.59
C LEU A 111 17.49 3.10 5.30
N ILE A 112 17.39 2.87 6.61
CA ILE A 112 16.27 3.37 7.43
C ILE A 112 16.26 4.90 7.43
N THR A 113 17.42 5.52 7.56
CA THR A 113 17.54 6.99 7.55
C THR A 113 17.09 7.58 6.20
N LEU A 114 17.52 7.02 5.09
CA LEU A 114 17.08 7.46 3.76
C LEU A 114 15.57 7.33 3.59
N ASN A 115 15.04 6.16 3.93
CA ASN A 115 13.63 5.86 3.70
C ASN A 115 12.72 6.59 4.71
N TYR A 116 12.94 6.41 6.00
CA TYR A 116 12.01 6.84 7.05
C TYR A 116 12.20 8.31 7.45
N PHE A 117 13.44 8.72 7.73
CA PHE A 117 13.71 10.07 8.23
C PHE A 117 13.85 11.12 7.13
N LYS A 118 14.34 10.73 5.95
CA LYS A 118 14.51 11.64 4.81
C LYS A 118 13.39 11.54 3.78
N GLY A 119 12.52 10.52 3.86
CA GLY A 119 11.36 10.35 2.99
C GLY A 119 11.67 9.94 1.57
N PHE A 120 12.91 9.55 1.27
CA PHE A 120 13.27 9.01 -0.04
C PHE A 120 12.68 7.62 -0.25
N SER A 121 12.35 7.27 -1.48
CA SER A 121 12.08 5.88 -1.82
C SER A 121 13.37 5.08 -1.85
N VAL A 122 13.42 3.91 -1.20
CA VAL A 122 14.61 3.05 -1.19
C VAL A 122 14.27 1.69 -1.77
N LEU A 123 14.89 1.34 -2.88
CA LEU A 123 14.75 0.05 -3.53
C LEU A 123 16.10 -0.69 -3.50
N ARG A 124 16.03 -2.01 -3.46
CA ARG A 124 17.23 -2.85 -3.45
C ARG A 124 17.23 -3.76 -4.65
N THR A 125 18.38 -3.83 -5.30
CA THR A 125 18.66 -4.75 -6.40
C THR A 125 19.89 -5.60 -6.06
N LYS A 126 19.98 -6.78 -6.64
CA LYS A 126 21.12 -7.69 -6.40
C LYS A 126 22.28 -7.44 -7.35
N SER A 127 21.99 -6.85 -8.51
CA SER A 127 22.97 -6.68 -9.58
C SER A 127 22.59 -5.51 -10.50
N ILE A 128 23.53 -5.07 -11.31
CA ILE A 128 23.31 -4.07 -12.34
C ILE A 128 22.23 -4.49 -13.37
N ASN A 129 22.11 -5.79 -13.67
CA ASN A 129 21.07 -6.30 -14.56
C ASN A 129 19.67 -6.05 -13.98
N GLU A 130 19.48 -6.36 -12.70
CA GLU A 130 18.21 -6.11 -12.00
C GLU A 130 17.94 -4.60 -11.87
N THR A 131 19.00 -3.80 -11.69
CA THR A 131 18.90 -2.33 -11.68
C THR A 131 18.39 -1.80 -13.02
N CYS A 132 18.96 -2.27 -14.14
CA CYS A 132 18.50 -1.91 -15.48
C CYS A 132 17.04 -2.32 -15.70
N GLU A 133 16.69 -3.55 -15.35
CA GLU A 133 15.32 -4.07 -15.45
C GLU A 133 14.34 -3.21 -14.65
N LEU A 134 14.70 -2.83 -13.43
CA LEU A 134 13.89 -1.98 -12.57
C LEU A 134 13.64 -0.61 -13.22
N ILE A 135 14.67 0.06 -13.74
CA ILE A 135 14.56 1.37 -14.39
C ILE A 135 13.68 1.30 -15.63
N VAL A 136 13.87 0.28 -16.50
CA VAL A 136 13.04 0.09 -17.69
C VAL A 136 11.59 -0.15 -17.31
N ASN A 137 11.32 -0.99 -16.30
CA ASN A 137 9.96 -1.24 -15.82
C ASN A 137 9.29 0.01 -15.23
N PHE A 138 10.05 0.89 -14.56
CA PHE A 138 9.54 2.19 -14.13
C PHE A 138 9.14 3.06 -15.34
N ALA A 139 10.00 3.17 -16.33
CA ALA A 139 9.72 3.93 -17.55
C ALA A 139 8.49 3.38 -18.29
N ASP A 140 8.39 2.06 -18.43
CA ASP A 140 7.23 1.39 -19.01
C ASP A 140 5.95 1.66 -18.25
N LYS A 141 5.99 1.58 -16.91
CA LYS A 141 4.83 1.80 -16.07
C LYS A 141 4.33 3.24 -16.15
N LEU A 142 5.23 4.21 -16.09
CA LEU A 142 4.89 5.62 -16.23
C LEU A 142 4.36 5.93 -17.64
N GLY A 143 4.95 5.35 -18.68
CA GLY A 143 4.48 5.51 -20.06
C GLY A 143 3.10 4.93 -20.32
N LYS A 144 2.76 3.79 -19.70
CA LYS A 144 1.43 3.15 -19.81
C LYS A 144 0.34 3.88 -19.02
N GLU A 145 0.70 4.64 -18.00
CA GLU A 145 -0.25 5.32 -17.12
C GLU A 145 0.00 6.84 -17.03
N PRO A 146 0.04 7.57 -18.16
CA PRO A 146 0.46 8.98 -18.20
C PRO A 146 -0.47 9.95 -17.43
N LYS A 147 -1.67 9.47 -17.08
CA LYS A 147 -2.66 10.25 -16.30
C LYS A 147 -2.53 10.02 -14.79
N LYS A 148 -1.74 9.05 -14.36
CA LYS A 148 -1.50 8.84 -12.94
C LYS A 148 -0.40 9.76 -12.45
N THR A 149 -0.68 10.43 -11.35
CA THR A 149 0.27 11.30 -10.65
C THR A 149 1.00 10.53 -9.56
N SER A 150 2.13 11.05 -9.12
CA SER A 150 2.82 10.55 -7.94
C SER A 150 1.94 10.65 -6.69
N TYR A 151 2.27 9.89 -5.65
CA TYR A 151 1.48 9.87 -4.40
C TYR A 151 1.38 11.24 -3.74
N TYR A 152 2.45 12.03 -3.75
CA TYR A 152 2.53 13.36 -3.14
C TYR A 152 2.42 14.50 -4.18
N ASP A 153 1.87 14.24 -5.36
CA ASP A 153 1.63 15.29 -6.33
C ASP A 153 0.52 16.23 -5.81
N GLU A 154 0.79 17.52 -5.74
CA GLU A 154 -0.15 18.54 -5.28
C GLU A 154 -1.44 18.61 -6.13
N ASN A 155 -1.35 18.20 -7.39
CA ASN A 155 -2.47 18.13 -8.32
C ASN A 155 -3.22 16.79 -8.25
N LYS A 156 -2.92 15.95 -7.27
CA LYS A 156 -3.59 14.66 -7.09
C LYS A 156 -5.06 14.88 -6.74
N VAL A 157 -5.93 14.67 -7.71
CA VAL A 157 -7.37 14.55 -7.45
C VAL A 157 -7.59 13.21 -6.76
N GLU A 158 -7.78 13.21 -5.45
CA GLU A 158 -8.19 12.02 -4.72
C GLU A 158 -9.57 11.59 -5.25
N LYS A 159 -9.57 10.57 -6.09
CA LYS A 159 -10.79 9.82 -6.35
C LYS A 159 -11.02 8.95 -5.12
N GLU A 160 -12.05 9.25 -4.36
CA GLU A 160 -12.58 8.29 -3.39
C GLU A 160 -12.99 7.04 -4.16
N VAL A 161 -12.09 6.10 -4.23
CA VAL A 161 -12.39 4.79 -4.81
C VAL A 161 -13.21 4.04 -3.78
N SER A 162 -14.48 3.83 -4.07
CA SER A 162 -15.35 3.04 -3.18
C SER A 162 -14.73 1.65 -2.97
N TYR A 163 -14.78 1.16 -1.72
CA TYR A 163 -14.32 -0.20 -1.41
C TYR A 163 -14.93 -1.27 -2.32
N CYS A 164 -16.19 -1.05 -2.77
CA CYS A 164 -16.87 -1.93 -3.71
C CYS A 164 -16.19 -2.03 -5.10
N GLU A 165 -15.41 -1.02 -5.51
CA GLU A 165 -14.68 -1.05 -6.79
C GLU A 165 -13.43 -1.94 -6.71
N VAL A 166 -12.80 -2.03 -5.54
CA VAL A 166 -11.56 -2.81 -5.31
C VAL A 166 -11.83 -4.21 -4.79
N MET A 167 -13.01 -4.44 -4.22
CA MET A 167 -13.41 -5.75 -3.72
C MET A 167 -13.51 -6.77 -4.86
N LYS A 168 -12.84 -7.91 -4.73
CA LYS A 168 -12.94 -9.00 -5.71
C LYS A 168 -14.38 -9.53 -5.75
N LYS A 169 -15.05 -9.34 -6.87
CA LYS A 169 -16.36 -9.95 -7.13
C LYS A 169 -16.19 -11.47 -7.28
N GLN A 170 -17.07 -12.24 -6.66
CA GLN A 170 -17.16 -13.68 -6.93
C GLN A 170 -17.42 -13.91 -8.43
N LYS A 171 -17.03 -15.08 -8.97
CA LYS A 171 -17.26 -15.41 -10.37
C LYS A 171 -18.75 -15.24 -10.67
N LYS A 172 -19.10 -14.36 -11.60
CA LYS A 172 -20.50 -14.03 -11.95
C LYS A 172 -21.38 -15.25 -12.23
N ASN A 173 -20.80 -16.30 -12.80
CA ASN A 173 -21.50 -17.53 -13.15
C ASN A 173 -22.01 -18.33 -11.94
N ASN A 174 -21.52 -18.02 -10.75
CA ASN A 174 -21.94 -18.68 -9.52
C ASN A 174 -23.00 -17.86 -8.73
N ILE A 175 -23.41 -16.71 -9.27
CA ILE A 175 -24.42 -15.85 -8.66
C ILE A 175 -25.71 -16.03 -9.46
N THR A 176 -26.74 -16.52 -8.78
CA THR A 176 -28.09 -16.74 -9.37
C THR A 176 -29.13 -15.95 -8.59
N THR A 177 -30.34 -15.85 -9.15
CA THR A 177 -31.48 -15.20 -8.47
C THR A 177 -31.85 -15.89 -7.17
N GLU A 178 -31.56 -17.19 -7.05
CA GLU A 178 -31.87 -18.01 -5.89
C GLU A 178 -30.87 -17.79 -4.75
N ASN A 179 -29.54 -17.63 -5.06
CA ASN A 179 -28.51 -17.58 -4.05
C ASN A 179 -27.99 -16.16 -3.74
N ILE A 180 -28.39 -15.13 -4.49
CA ILE A 180 -27.92 -13.74 -4.28
C ILE A 180 -28.24 -13.24 -2.88
N GLY A 181 -29.40 -13.59 -2.32
CA GLY A 181 -29.77 -13.20 -0.96
C GLY A 181 -28.88 -13.83 0.11
N GLU A 182 -28.46 -15.08 -0.08
CA GLU A 182 -27.51 -15.78 0.80
C GLU A 182 -26.14 -15.10 0.76
N ILE A 183 -25.67 -14.75 -0.44
CA ILE A 183 -24.40 -14.05 -0.65
C ILE A 183 -24.44 -12.68 0.03
N MET A 184 -25.50 -11.90 -0.18
CA MET A 184 -25.66 -10.59 0.44
C MET A 184 -25.63 -10.65 1.96
N LEU A 185 -26.37 -11.58 2.56
CA LEU A 185 -26.38 -11.76 4.03
C LEU A 185 -25.02 -12.24 4.56
N SER A 186 -24.34 -13.12 3.85
CA SER A 186 -23.03 -13.65 4.27
C SER A 186 -21.91 -12.63 4.23
N THR A 187 -22.08 -11.50 3.54
CA THR A 187 -21.11 -10.38 3.55
C THR A 187 -21.24 -9.49 4.79
N ILE A 188 -22.33 -9.62 5.54
CA ILE A 188 -22.52 -8.86 6.78
C ILE A 188 -21.62 -9.45 7.88
N PRO A 189 -20.83 -8.64 8.59
CA PRO A 189 -19.99 -9.11 9.69
C PRO A 189 -20.80 -9.89 10.73
N GLY A 190 -20.28 -11.04 11.18
CA GLY A 190 -20.97 -11.88 12.18
C GLY A 190 -22.10 -12.76 11.63
N VAL A 191 -22.41 -12.68 10.33
CA VAL A 191 -23.38 -13.57 9.68
C VAL A 191 -22.65 -14.72 8.99
N SER A 192 -22.78 -15.93 9.53
CA SER A 192 -22.17 -17.12 8.93
C SER A 192 -22.94 -17.56 7.68
N ASN A 193 -22.25 -18.25 6.72
CA ASN A 193 -22.91 -18.81 5.54
C ASN A 193 -24.10 -19.69 5.90
N LYS A 194 -23.99 -20.53 6.97
CA LYS A 194 -25.09 -21.38 7.45
C LYS A 194 -26.29 -20.57 7.93
N SER A 195 -26.04 -19.45 8.61
CA SER A 195 -27.10 -18.54 9.06
C SER A 195 -27.77 -17.87 7.86
N ALA A 196 -26.99 -17.37 6.91
CA ALA A 196 -27.48 -16.73 5.69
C ALA A 196 -28.37 -17.69 4.87
N ILE A 197 -27.90 -18.91 4.62
CA ILE A 197 -28.64 -19.95 3.89
C ILE A 197 -29.96 -20.27 4.61
N SER A 198 -29.92 -20.47 5.94
CA SER A 198 -31.12 -20.81 6.71
C SER A 198 -32.17 -19.70 6.71
N ILE A 199 -31.72 -18.43 6.86
CA ILE A 199 -32.62 -17.27 6.79
C ILE A 199 -33.22 -17.16 5.37
N MET A 200 -32.40 -17.25 4.32
CA MET A 200 -32.91 -17.14 2.96
C MET A 200 -33.79 -18.32 2.54
N LYS A 201 -33.58 -19.49 3.09
CA LYS A 201 -34.48 -20.64 2.91
C LYS A 201 -35.90 -20.37 3.40
N GLU A 202 -36.04 -19.62 4.50
CA GLU A 202 -37.34 -19.25 5.08
C GLU A 202 -37.94 -18.06 4.32
N PHE A 203 -37.21 -16.95 4.22
CA PHE A 203 -37.75 -15.71 3.68
C PHE A 203 -37.76 -15.64 2.14
N LYS A 204 -36.97 -16.49 1.46
CA LYS A 204 -36.84 -16.60 -0.01
C LYS A 204 -36.17 -15.39 -0.69
N THR A 205 -36.46 -14.16 -0.25
CA THR A 205 -35.87 -12.95 -0.82
C THR A 205 -35.54 -11.94 0.27
N ILE A 206 -34.53 -11.08 0.04
CA ILE A 206 -34.20 -9.97 0.96
C ILE A 206 -35.40 -9.08 1.22
N ARG A 207 -36.21 -8.79 0.18
CA ARG A 207 -37.44 -7.98 0.33
C ARG A 207 -38.39 -8.60 1.34
N LYS A 208 -38.63 -9.93 1.30
CA LYS A 208 -39.51 -10.58 2.25
C LYS A 208 -38.94 -10.59 3.69
N LEU A 209 -37.62 -10.70 3.83
CA LEU A 209 -36.95 -10.57 5.12
C LEU A 209 -37.13 -9.14 5.68
N LEU A 210 -36.94 -8.08 4.89
CA LEU A 210 -37.17 -6.70 5.30
C LEU A 210 -38.64 -6.48 5.72
N THR A 211 -39.58 -6.90 4.90
CA THR A 211 -41.02 -6.80 5.24
C THR A 211 -41.39 -7.55 6.54
N ALA A 212 -40.74 -8.66 6.83
CA ALA A 212 -40.96 -9.38 8.08
C ALA A 212 -40.37 -8.60 9.28
N LEU A 213 -39.19 -8.00 9.14
CA LEU A 213 -38.57 -7.14 10.16
C LEU A 213 -39.36 -5.86 10.40
N GLU A 214 -39.97 -5.27 9.35
CA GLU A 214 -40.89 -4.12 9.47
C GLU A 214 -42.13 -4.43 10.27
N LYS A 215 -42.68 -5.66 10.12
CA LYS A 215 -43.87 -6.10 10.84
C LYS A 215 -43.58 -6.53 12.28
N ASP A 216 -42.48 -7.21 12.48
CA ASP A 216 -42.02 -7.68 13.78
C ASP A 216 -40.50 -7.65 13.87
N ASP A 217 -39.97 -6.61 14.54
CA ASP A 217 -38.54 -6.42 14.76
C ASP A 217 -37.85 -7.63 15.45
N LYS A 218 -38.63 -8.45 16.17
CA LYS A 218 -38.14 -9.63 16.87
C LYS A 218 -38.30 -10.94 16.11
N CYS A 219 -38.72 -10.89 14.83
CA CYS A 219 -38.99 -12.10 14.03
C CYS A 219 -37.80 -13.08 13.93
N LEU A 220 -36.57 -12.58 14.08
CA LEU A 220 -35.35 -13.39 14.08
C LEU A 220 -34.90 -13.87 15.45
N ASP A 221 -35.43 -13.34 16.57
CA ASP A 221 -34.98 -13.68 17.94
C ASP A 221 -35.21 -15.15 18.32
N SER A 222 -36.26 -15.73 17.77
CA SER A 222 -36.61 -17.15 17.97
C SER A 222 -36.14 -18.05 16.83
N PHE A 223 -35.47 -17.48 15.79
CA PHE A 223 -35.11 -18.23 14.60
C PHE A 223 -34.05 -19.29 14.89
N LYS A 224 -34.29 -20.52 14.44
CA LYS A 224 -33.42 -21.68 14.68
C LYS A 224 -32.78 -22.13 13.38
N ILE A 225 -31.49 -22.43 13.43
CA ILE A 225 -30.72 -23.02 12.33
C ILE A 225 -30.41 -24.50 12.67
N THR A 226 -30.52 -25.36 11.69
CA THR A 226 -30.15 -26.76 11.82
C THR A 226 -28.67 -26.94 11.44
N CYS A 227 -27.88 -27.50 12.34
CA CYS A 227 -26.48 -27.85 12.09
C CYS A 227 -26.39 -29.19 11.34
N ASP A 228 -25.22 -29.47 10.73
CA ASP A 228 -24.96 -30.72 9.99
C ASP A 228 -25.11 -31.97 10.89
N SER A 229 -24.96 -31.80 12.20
CA SER A 229 -25.23 -32.84 13.22
C SER A 229 -26.71 -33.12 13.51
N GLY A 230 -27.64 -32.45 12.82
CA GLY A 230 -29.08 -32.54 13.07
C GLY A 230 -29.57 -31.72 14.28
N GLN A 231 -28.67 -31.12 15.05
CA GLN A 231 -29.03 -30.28 16.19
C GLN A 231 -29.52 -28.90 15.72
N THR A 232 -30.52 -28.36 16.36
CA THR A 232 -31.03 -27.01 16.13
C THR A 232 -30.50 -26.05 17.17
N ARG A 233 -30.01 -24.88 16.75
CA ARG A 233 -29.58 -23.80 17.64
C ARG A 233 -30.18 -22.46 17.19
N LYS A 234 -30.36 -21.54 18.13
CA LYS A 234 -30.74 -20.16 17.80
C LYS A 234 -29.60 -19.43 17.09
N ILE A 235 -29.96 -18.48 16.27
CA ILE A 235 -29.00 -17.52 15.71
C ILE A 235 -28.43 -16.67 16.86
N SER A 236 -27.13 -16.26 16.75
CA SER A 236 -26.51 -15.41 17.77
C SER A 236 -27.14 -14.03 17.78
N LYS A 237 -27.20 -13.40 18.96
CA LYS A 237 -27.68 -12.00 19.07
C LYS A 237 -26.91 -11.05 18.19
N THR A 238 -25.58 -11.15 18.17
CA THR A 238 -24.71 -10.34 17.30
C THR A 238 -25.05 -10.47 15.81
N CYS A 239 -25.39 -11.69 15.34
CA CYS A 239 -25.81 -11.90 13.96
C CYS A 239 -27.10 -11.13 13.65
N ILE A 240 -28.09 -11.20 14.56
CA ILE A 240 -29.38 -10.49 14.40
C ILE A 240 -29.19 -8.98 14.43
N GLU A 241 -28.43 -8.49 15.39
CA GLU A 241 -28.11 -7.05 15.54
C GLU A 241 -27.41 -6.50 14.30
N ASN A 242 -26.42 -7.23 13.78
CA ASN A 242 -25.72 -6.81 12.57
C ASN A 242 -26.63 -6.85 11.34
N ILE A 243 -27.48 -7.86 11.17
CA ILE A 243 -28.47 -7.87 10.09
C ILE A 243 -29.36 -6.62 10.18
N LYS A 244 -29.89 -6.30 11.36
CA LYS A 244 -30.70 -5.11 11.55
C LYS A 244 -29.93 -3.82 11.29
N GLN A 245 -28.68 -3.74 11.75
CA GLN A 245 -27.86 -2.55 11.58
C GLN A 245 -27.50 -2.29 10.12
N PHE A 246 -27.14 -3.33 9.35
CA PHE A 246 -26.60 -3.18 8.00
C PHE A 246 -27.65 -3.12 6.90
N ILE A 247 -28.85 -3.69 7.12
CA ILE A 247 -29.85 -3.77 6.04
C ILE A 247 -31.24 -3.28 6.42
N PHE A 248 -31.53 -2.98 7.69
CA PHE A 248 -32.87 -2.60 8.14
C PHE A 248 -32.94 -1.19 8.70
N ARG A 249 -31.94 -0.67 9.40
CA ARG A 249 -31.97 0.69 9.95
C ARG A 249 -31.94 1.73 8.84
N SER A 250 -32.95 2.65 8.90
CA SER A 250 -33.08 3.77 7.97
C SER A 250 -32.24 4.99 8.32
N ASP A 251 -31.72 5.10 9.56
CA ASP A 251 -30.98 6.27 10.03
C ASP A 251 -29.50 5.90 10.29
N ILE A 252 -28.62 6.45 9.46
CA ILE A 252 -27.21 6.53 9.76
C ILE A 252 -27.04 7.63 10.81
N THR A 253 -27.27 7.28 12.08
CA THR A 253 -26.76 8.10 13.18
C THR A 253 -25.25 7.90 13.17
N THR A 254 -24.55 8.90 12.71
CA THR A 254 -23.09 9.06 12.72
C THR A 254 -22.54 8.54 14.04
N VAL A 255 -21.58 7.61 13.92
CA VAL A 255 -20.77 7.10 15.05
C VAL A 255 -19.79 8.23 15.42
N GLU A 256 -20.28 9.30 16.06
CA GLU A 256 -19.43 10.35 16.65
C GLU A 256 -19.19 10.18 18.16
N ASN A 257 -19.71 9.12 18.79
CA ASN A 257 -19.67 8.99 20.25
C ASN A 257 -18.91 7.78 20.78
N GLN A 258 -17.79 7.38 20.22
CA GLN A 258 -16.91 6.36 20.85
C GLN A 258 -15.44 6.77 21.03
N VAL A 259 -15.08 8.03 20.82
CA VAL A 259 -13.72 8.53 21.10
C VAL A 259 -13.60 9.28 22.43
N GLU A 260 -14.72 9.70 23.05
CA GLU A 260 -14.68 10.51 24.29
C GLU A 260 -14.64 9.72 25.62
N SER A 261 -14.57 8.39 25.61
CA SER A 261 -14.56 7.62 26.87
C SER A 261 -13.22 7.02 27.29
N LEU A 262 -12.10 7.41 26.66
CA LEU A 262 -10.75 6.91 27.05
C LEU A 262 -9.82 7.97 27.68
N ASP A 263 -10.23 9.22 27.82
CA ASP A 263 -9.43 10.30 28.43
C ASP A 263 -9.91 10.76 29.82
N GLY A 264 -10.61 9.93 30.54
CA GLY A 264 -11.05 10.24 31.90
C GLY A 264 -10.46 9.28 32.92
N ASN A 265 -9.22 9.47 33.34
CA ASN A 265 -8.72 9.24 34.70
C ASN A 265 -7.20 9.08 34.74
N LYS A 266 -6.50 10.17 34.98
CA LYS A 266 -5.23 10.22 35.77
C LYS A 266 -4.96 11.65 36.17
N GLU A 267 -5.71 12.18 37.13
CA GLU A 267 -5.17 13.09 38.10
C GLU A 267 -4.37 12.24 39.08
N VAL A 268 -3.09 12.46 39.17
CA VAL A 268 -2.25 11.98 40.26
C VAL A 268 -1.68 13.20 40.89
N ASP A 269 -2.18 13.43 42.10
CA ASP A 269 -1.57 14.27 43.12
C ASP A 269 -0.07 14.05 43.19
N ASN A 270 0.69 15.13 43.14
CA ASN A 270 2.02 15.21 43.72
C ASN A 270 2.23 16.60 44.29
N GLU A 271 1.85 16.74 45.54
CA GLU A 271 2.49 17.70 46.45
C GLU A 271 3.62 17.01 47.20
N GLU A 272 4.67 17.83 47.46
CA GLU A 272 5.78 17.64 48.42
C GLU A 272 6.87 16.59 48.06
N ALA A 273 8.15 16.92 48.17
CA ALA A 273 8.94 17.72 49.07
C ALA A 273 10.37 18.00 48.54
N ILE A 274 10.82 19.16 48.72
CA ILE A 274 12.08 19.74 49.22
C ILE A 274 13.13 18.73 49.73
N ALA A 275 14.29 18.67 49.11
CA ALA A 275 15.64 18.81 49.68
C ALA A 275 16.70 18.72 48.55
#